data_3d68596d17b02b4997f3deac5ac05721
#
_entry.id   3d68596d17b02b4997f3deac5ac05721
#
_cell.length_a   1.000
_cell.length_b   1.000
_cell.length_c   1.000
_cell.angle_alpha   90.00
_cell.angle_beta   90.00
_cell.angle_gamma   90.00
#
_symmetry.space_group_name_H-M   'P 1'
#
loop_
_entity.id
_entity.type
_entity.pdbx_description
1 polymer ?
#
loop_
_entity_poly.entity_id
_entity_poly.type
_entity_poly.pdbx_seq_one_letter_code
_entity_poly.pdbx_strand_id
1 'polypeptide(L)'
;MMLSERTSEALDILVGQYFQLNRTFDRCVSWMEVKFAMPNAANIIHHNLAHLWPLMADTVSDFKHQWNVTTYYPETRGDKRTYDNLEQMMGTMLRETLDLYQVIKQTYYIAKEEKDFNANAMLQALMQDMNKVIAQIILLDDKAKQMPTEYDKYDRHIGSWGIVGLEDYQ
;
A
#
# COMPACT_ATOMS: atom_id res chain seq x y z
N MET A 1 -2.39 21.78 22.40
CA MET A 1 -2.40 20.41 21.87
C MET A 1 -1.10 20.22 21.08
N MET A 2 -0.43 19.09 21.25
CA MET A 2 0.87 18.85 20.60
C MET A 2 0.73 18.34 19.15
N LEU A 3 -0.49 18.06 18.70
CA LEU A 3 -0.84 17.73 17.32
C LEU A 3 -2.02 18.62 16.89
N SER A 4 -1.90 19.33 15.78
CA SER A 4 -2.97 20.20 15.30
C SER A 4 -4.17 19.37 14.83
N GLU A 5 -5.36 19.95 14.91
CA GLU A 5 -6.59 19.31 14.42
C GLU A 5 -6.47 18.99 12.92
N ARG A 6 -5.96 19.93 12.14
CA ARG A 6 -5.77 19.77 10.69
C ARG A 6 -4.83 18.61 10.36
N THR A 7 -3.72 18.48 11.09
CA THR A 7 -2.80 17.33 10.92
C THR A 7 -3.47 16.03 11.35
N SER A 8 -4.19 16.05 12.49
CA SER A 8 -4.91 14.87 13.00
C SER A 8 -5.93 14.35 11.97
N GLU A 9 -6.73 15.24 11.39
CA GLU A 9 -7.71 14.88 10.35
C GLU A 9 -7.02 14.31 9.08
N ALA A 10 -5.92 14.91 8.66
CA ALA A 10 -5.15 14.42 7.52
C ALA A 10 -4.57 13.01 7.76
N LEU A 11 -4.12 12.73 8.98
CA LEU A 11 -3.66 11.40 9.38
C LEU A 11 -4.80 10.37 9.38
N ASP A 12 -6.00 10.75 9.80
CA ASP A 12 -7.18 9.86 9.73
C ASP A 12 -7.54 9.52 8.28
N ILE A 13 -7.48 10.48 7.38
CA ILE A 13 -7.68 10.26 5.94
C ILE A 13 -6.61 9.28 5.42
N LEU A 14 -5.36 9.44 5.81
CA LEU A 14 -4.28 8.55 5.41
C LEU A 14 -4.51 7.11 5.89
N VAL A 15 -4.94 6.92 7.13
CA VAL A 15 -5.33 5.60 7.67
C VAL A 15 -6.39 4.95 6.78
N GLY A 16 -7.43 5.70 6.42
CA GLY A 16 -8.49 5.21 5.52
C GLY A 16 -7.95 4.81 4.15
N GLN A 17 -7.02 5.56 3.60
CA GLN A 17 -6.41 5.26 2.30
C GLN A 17 -5.56 3.98 2.34
N TYR A 18 -4.84 3.72 3.42
CA TYR A 18 -4.13 2.45 3.60
C TYR A 18 -5.09 1.26 3.61
N PHE A 19 -6.19 1.34 4.34
CA PHE A 19 -7.20 0.27 4.35
C PHE A 19 -7.88 0.12 2.99
N GLN A 20 -8.12 1.21 2.27
CA GLN A 20 -8.68 1.14 0.91
C GLN A 20 -7.72 0.44 -0.06
N LEU A 21 -6.43 0.73 0.02
CA LEU A 21 -5.42 0.06 -0.80
C LEU A 21 -5.29 -1.43 -0.44
N ASN A 22 -5.45 -1.78 0.83
CA ASN A 22 -5.54 -3.17 1.25
C ASN A 22 -6.70 -3.91 0.55
N ARG A 23 -7.87 -3.27 0.42
CA ARG A 23 -9.02 -3.85 -0.33
C ARG A 23 -8.66 -4.13 -1.79
N THR A 24 -7.97 -3.22 -2.43
CA THR A 24 -7.48 -3.38 -3.81
C THR A 24 -6.55 -4.59 -3.92
N PHE A 25 -5.56 -4.69 -3.04
CA PHE A 25 -4.59 -5.78 -3.07
C PHE A 25 -5.23 -7.13 -2.74
N ASP A 26 -6.10 -7.20 -1.74
CA ASP A 26 -6.85 -8.42 -1.42
C ASP A 26 -7.74 -8.86 -2.59
N ARG A 27 -8.38 -7.92 -3.28
CA ARG A 27 -9.17 -8.25 -4.48
C ARG A 27 -8.29 -8.80 -5.60
N CYS A 28 -7.13 -8.19 -5.85
CA CYS A 28 -6.17 -8.69 -6.84
C CYS A 28 -5.66 -10.09 -6.48
N VAL A 29 -5.32 -10.32 -5.22
CA VAL A 29 -4.88 -11.63 -4.72
C VAL A 29 -5.97 -12.70 -4.96
N SER A 30 -7.22 -12.39 -4.61
CA SER A 30 -8.35 -13.28 -4.84
C SER A 30 -8.53 -13.60 -6.33
N TRP A 31 -8.38 -12.58 -7.19
CA TRP A 31 -8.48 -12.75 -8.64
C TRP A 31 -7.33 -13.60 -9.20
N MET A 32 -6.10 -13.37 -8.76
CA MET A 32 -4.93 -14.18 -9.13
C MET A 32 -5.13 -15.66 -8.77
N GLU A 33 -5.55 -15.92 -7.55
CA GLU A 33 -5.75 -17.29 -7.05
C GLU A 33 -6.79 -18.03 -7.87
N VAL A 34 -7.97 -17.42 -8.07
CA VAL A 34 -9.15 -18.10 -8.59
C VAL A 34 -9.26 -18.01 -10.13
N LYS A 35 -9.00 -16.83 -10.70
CA LYS A 35 -9.23 -16.60 -12.14
C LYS A 35 -7.99 -16.84 -12.99
N PHE A 36 -6.84 -16.46 -12.49
CA PHE A 36 -5.57 -16.65 -13.22
C PHE A 36 -4.84 -17.94 -12.82
N ALA A 37 -5.31 -18.64 -11.78
CA ALA A 37 -4.69 -19.85 -11.24
C ALA A 37 -3.19 -19.67 -10.94
N MET A 38 -2.86 -18.59 -10.22
CA MET A 38 -1.51 -18.18 -9.86
C MET A 38 -1.28 -18.26 -8.34
N PRO A 39 -1.21 -19.46 -7.74
CA PRO A 39 -1.16 -19.62 -6.29
C PRO A 39 0.12 -19.06 -5.67
N ASN A 40 1.28 -19.16 -6.35
CA ASN A 40 2.54 -18.66 -5.82
C ASN A 40 2.57 -17.13 -5.78
N ALA A 41 2.13 -16.48 -6.86
CA ALA A 41 2.04 -15.04 -6.93
C ALA A 41 1.02 -14.50 -5.90
N ALA A 42 -0.15 -15.14 -5.82
CA ALA A 42 -1.16 -14.78 -4.85
C ALA A 42 -0.62 -14.84 -3.42
N ASN A 43 0.08 -15.92 -3.06
CA ASN A 43 0.67 -16.08 -1.74
C ASN A 43 1.74 -15.02 -1.43
N ILE A 44 2.67 -14.79 -2.35
CA ILE A 44 3.76 -13.81 -2.16
C ILE A 44 3.20 -12.39 -2.03
N ILE A 45 2.29 -11.99 -2.91
CA ILE A 45 1.72 -10.64 -2.89
C ILE A 45 0.82 -10.44 -1.68
N HIS A 46 0.05 -11.45 -1.29
CA HIS A 46 -0.78 -11.38 -0.09
C HIS A 46 0.07 -11.11 1.16
N HIS A 47 1.06 -11.96 1.42
CA HIS A 47 1.83 -11.88 2.66
C HIS A 47 2.82 -10.71 2.69
N ASN A 48 3.43 -10.38 1.58
CA ASN A 48 4.49 -9.37 1.55
C ASN A 48 3.98 -7.96 1.24
N LEU A 49 2.89 -7.82 0.49
CA LEU A 49 2.38 -6.52 0.07
C LEU A 49 0.99 -6.21 0.62
N ALA A 50 0.01 -7.11 0.48
CA ALA A 50 -1.36 -6.82 0.93
C ALA A 50 -1.43 -6.57 2.45
N HIS A 51 -0.72 -7.36 3.26
CA HIS A 51 -0.66 -7.20 4.71
C HIS A 51 0.11 -5.95 5.16
N LEU A 52 0.91 -5.37 4.29
CA LEU A 52 1.70 -4.19 4.59
C LEU A 52 0.81 -2.96 4.85
N TRP A 53 -0.27 -2.81 4.11
CA TRP A 53 -1.12 -1.63 4.18
C TRP A 53 -1.79 -1.44 5.54
N PRO A 54 -2.43 -2.46 6.13
CA PRO A 54 -2.92 -2.36 7.51
C PRO A 54 -1.80 -2.09 8.53
N LEU A 55 -0.62 -2.66 8.34
CA LEU A 55 0.53 -2.45 9.22
C LEU A 55 0.99 -0.98 9.19
N MET A 56 1.03 -0.38 8.00
CA MET A 56 1.35 1.05 7.86
C MET A 56 0.25 1.94 8.46
N ALA A 57 -1.03 1.56 8.32
CA ALA A 57 -2.13 2.24 8.99
C ALA A 57 -1.98 2.22 10.50
N ASP A 58 -1.58 1.08 11.06
CA ASP A 58 -1.32 0.95 12.50
C ASP A 58 -0.18 1.87 12.96
N THR A 59 0.88 2.01 12.15
CA THR A 59 1.98 2.95 12.45
C THR A 59 1.47 4.38 12.61
N VAL A 60 0.58 4.83 11.73
CA VAL A 60 -0.04 6.16 11.82
C VAL A 60 -0.93 6.27 13.05
N SER A 61 -1.76 5.27 13.31
CA SER A 61 -2.65 5.23 14.47
C SER A 61 -1.87 5.25 15.78
N ASP A 62 -0.83 4.43 15.89
CA ASP A 62 0.04 4.36 17.08
C ASP A 62 0.73 5.69 17.35
N PHE A 63 1.17 6.39 16.29
CA PHE A 63 1.72 7.74 16.42
C PHE A 63 0.68 8.70 17.05
N LYS A 64 -0.57 8.69 16.60
CA LYS A 64 -1.63 9.52 17.18
C LYS A 64 -1.87 9.18 18.66
N HIS A 65 -1.88 7.90 18.99
CA HIS A 65 -2.06 7.42 20.37
C HIS A 65 -0.91 7.88 21.29
N GLN A 66 0.32 7.91 20.81
CA GLN A 66 1.46 8.46 21.57
C GLN A 66 1.27 9.94 21.95
N TRP A 67 0.51 10.69 21.14
CA TRP A 67 0.15 12.08 21.41
C TRP A 67 -1.20 12.24 22.10
N ASN A 68 -1.75 11.14 22.63
CA ASN A 68 -3.05 11.09 23.29
C ASN A 68 -4.20 11.61 22.40
N VAL A 69 -4.12 11.31 21.11
CA VAL A 69 -5.16 11.65 20.12
C VAL A 69 -5.74 10.35 19.56
N THR A 70 -7.06 10.23 19.60
CA THR A 70 -7.75 9.07 19.03
C THR A 70 -7.68 9.07 17.50
N THR A 71 -7.71 7.88 16.91
CA THR A 71 -7.80 7.72 15.46
C THR A 71 -9.26 7.55 15.05
N TYR A 72 -9.72 8.29 14.06
CA TYR A 72 -10.96 8.01 13.34
C TYR A 72 -10.63 7.09 12.16
N TYR A 73 -11.37 5.99 12.05
CA TYR A 73 -11.20 5.02 10.96
C TYR A 73 -12.29 5.26 9.90
N PRO A 74 -11.96 5.89 8.77
CA PRO A 74 -12.94 6.15 7.71
C PRO A 74 -13.51 4.86 7.12
N GLU A 75 -14.72 4.96 6.59
CA GLU A 75 -15.34 3.88 5.83
C GLU A 75 -14.52 3.55 4.58
N THR A 76 -14.37 2.27 4.29
CA THR A 76 -13.76 1.80 3.05
C THR A 76 -14.82 1.23 2.11
N ARG A 77 -14.63 1.41 0.81
CA ARG A 77 -15.51 0.84 -0.21
C ARG A 77 -15.12 -0.60 -0.49
N GLY A 78 -16.11 -1.45 -0.72
CA GLY A 78 -15.89 -2.79 -1.23
C GLY A 78 -15.27 -2.78 -2.63
N ASP A 79 -14.56 -3.84 -2.99
CA ASP A 79 -13.92 -3.98 -4.31
C ASP A 79 -14.47 -5.23 -5.02
N LYS A 80 -15.12 -5.03 -6.15
CA LYS A 80 -15.68 -6.07 -7.01
C LYS A 80 -15.08 -6.03 -8.42
N ARG A 81 -13.99 -5.29 -8.61
CA ARG A 81 -13.37 -5.14 -9.93
C ARG A 81 -12.97 -6.49 -10.52
N THR A 82 -13.00 -6.56 -11.82
CA THR A 82 -12.54 -7.68 -12.63
C THR A 82 -11.35 -7.25 -13.46
N TYR A 83 -10.51 -8.19 -13.84
CA TYR A 83 -9.29 -7.90 -14.59
C TYR A 83 -9.20 -8.81 -15.80
N ASP A 84 -8.87 -8.22 -16.96
CA ASP A 84 -8.77 -8.98 -18.22
C ASP A 84 -7.46 -9.76 -18.31
N ASN A 85 -6.37 -9.21 -17.74
CA ASN A 85 -5.04 -9.80 -17.78
C ASN A 85 -4.14 -9.24 -16.66
N LEU A 86 -2.90 -9.72 -16.59
CA LEU A 86 -1.91 -9.28 -15.59
C LEU A 86 -1.53 -7.82 -15.75
N GLU A 87 -1.38 -7.33 -16.96
CA GLU A 87 -0.98 -5.95 -17.21
C GLU A 87 -2.01 -4.98 -16.62
N GLN A 88 -3.31 -5.22 -16.86
CA GLN A 88 -4.38 -4.40 -16.29
C GLN A 88 -4.38 -4.45 -14.76
N MET A 89 -4.22 -5.63 -14.19
CA MET A 89 -4.27 -5.82 -12.73
C MET A 89 -3.07 -5.17 -12.03
N MET A 90 -1.86 -5.45 -12.49
CA MET A 90 -0.64 -4.88 -11.89
C MET A 90 -0.55 -3.38 -12.10
N GLY A 91 -1.01 -2.89 -13.26
CA GLY A 91 -1.13 -1.46 -13.53
C GLY A 91 -2.08 -0.75 -12.57
N THR A 92 -3.19 -1.38 -12.20
CA THR A 92 -4.11 -0.87 -11.18
C THR A 92 -3.45 -0.81 -9.81
N MET A 93 -2.76 -1.88 -9.40
CA MET A 93 -2.04 -1.93 -8.13
C MET A 93 -0.98 -0.83 -8.05
N LEU A 94 -0.19 -0.65 -9.11
CA LEU A 94 0.84 0.39 -9.16
C LEU A 94 0.23 1.79 -9.09
N ARG A 95 -0.77 2.08 -9.91
CA ARG A 95 -1.43 3.39 -9.95
C ARG A 95 -2.00 3.77 -8.58
N GLU A 96 -2.74 2.87 -7.95
CA GLU A 96 -3.37 3.17 -6.65
C GLU A 96 -2.33 3.28 -5.52
N THR A 97 -1.23 2.54 -5.61
CA THR A 97 -0.09 2.71 -4.68
C THR A 97 0.57 4.08 -4.85
N LEU A 98 0.75 4.55 -6.09
CA LEU A 98 1.27 5.89 -6.35
C LEU A 98 0.30 6.99 -5.89
N ASP A 99 -1.01 6.77 -6.03
CA ASP A 99 -2.03 7.68 -5.50
C ASP A 99 -1.93 7.79 -3.97
N LEU A 100 -1.75 6.67 -3.27
CA LEU A 100 -1.51 6.68 -1.82
C LEU A 100 -0.25 7.46 -1.47
N TYR A 101 0.83 7.29 -2.22
CA TYR A 101 2.06 8.05 -2.00
C TYR A 101 1.82 9.56 -2.09
N GLN A 102 0.97 10.03 -3.01
CA GLN A 102 0.58 11.43 -3.09
C GLN A 102 -0.20 11.88 -1.84
N VAL A 103 -1.05 11.04 -1.28
CA VAL A 103 -1.75 11.36 -0.02
C VAL A 103 -0.76 11.50 1.13
N ILE A 104 0.24 10.65 1.23
CA ILE A 104 1.31 10.77 2.24
C ILE A 104 2.05 12.11 2.08
N LYS A 105 2.41 12.49 0.86
CA LYS A 105 3.06 13.77 0.56
C LYS A 105 2.20 14.96 0.97
N GLN A 106 0.92 14.94 0.64
CA GLN A 106 -0.03 16.00 1.03
C GLN A 106 -0.11 16.13 2.56
N THR A 107 -0.21 14.99 3.26
CA THR A 107 -0.23 14.95 4.72
C THR A 107 1.07 15.50 5.31
N TYR A 108 2.21 15.16 4.71
CA TYR A 108 3.52 15.71 5.07
C TYR A 108 3.55 17.23 4.98
N TYR A 109 3.05 17.83 3.91
CA TYR A 109 2.99 19.27 3.75
C TYR A 109 2.06 19.94 4.76
N ILE A 110 0.90 19.32 5.06
CA ILE A 110 -0.01 19.81 6.10
C ILE A 110 0.71 19.83 7.45
N ALA A 111 1.36 18.74 7.85
CA ALA A 111 2.10 18.67 9.10
C ALA A 111 3.23 19.74 9.16
N LYS A 112 3.89 19.99 8.03
CA LYS A 112 4.93 21.03 7.93
C LYS A 112 4.35 22.42 8.11
N GLU A 113 3.23 22.74 7.47
CA GLU A 113 2.54 24.03 7.62
C GLU A 113 2.08 24.26 9.05
N GLU A 114 1.55 23.23 9.69
CA GLU A 114 1.07 23.26 11.08
C GLU A 114 2.22 23.22 12.10
N LYS A 115 3.46 23.05 11.64
CA LYS A 115 4.67 22.89 12.48
C LYS A 115 4.61 21.66 13.40
N ASP A 116 3.91 20.63 12.98
CA ASP A 116 3.85 19.33 13.66
C ASP A 116 5.09 18.49 13.25
N PHE A 117 6.25 18.87 13.77
CA PHE A 117 7.52 18.30 13.32
C PHE A 117 7.66 16.81 13.57
N ASN A 118 7.06 16.29 14.64
CA ASN A 118 7.11 14.85 14.92
C ASN A 118 6.23 14.06 13.92
N ALA A 119 5.05 14.58 13.57
CA ALA A 119 4.24 14.02 12.50
C ALA A 119 4.96 14.07 11.15
N ASN A 120 5.60 15.21 10.87
CA ASN A 120 6.39 15.38 9.66
C ASN A 120 7.52 14.34 9.56
N ALA A 121 8.24 14.08 10.65
CA ALA A 121 9.31 13.08 10.70
C ALA A 121 8.77 11.66 10.49
N MET A 122 7.64 11.29 11.11
CA MET A 122 6.99 10.00 10.92
C MET A 122 6.55 9.80 9.47
N LEU A 123 5.94 10.82 8.86
CA LEU A 123 5.52 10.79 7.45
C LEU A 123 6.70 10.66 6.49
N GLN A 124 7.82 11.29 6.81
CA GLN A 124 9.05 11.16 6.01
C GLN A 124 9.58 9.72 6.05
N ALA A 125 9.53 9.05 7.20
CA ALA A 125 9.88 7.64 7.32
C ALA A 125 8.93 6.75 6.49
N LEU A 126 7.63 7.03 6.51
CA LEU A 126 6.65 6.32 5.66
C LEU A 126 6.94 6.50 4.17
N MET A 127 7.34 7.70 3.73
CA MET A 127 7.72 7.93 2.32
C MET A 127 8.96 7.12 1.93
N GLN A 128 9.94 6.97 2.82
CA GLN A 128 11.12 6.14 2.58
C GLN A 128 10.75 4.66 2.44
N ASP A 129 9.85 4.17 3.30
CA ASP A 129 9.33 2.80 3.21
C ASP A 129 8.55 2.59 1.90
N MET A 130 7.74 3.57 1.50
CA MET A 130 7.00 3.51 0.23
C MET A 130 7.91 3.43 -0.98
N ASN A 131 9.08 4.07 -0.97
CA ASN A 131 10.04 3.98 -2.07
C ASN A 131 10.47 2.53 -2.32
N LYS A 132 10.71 1.75 -1.26
CA LYS A 132 11.09 0.34 -1.35
C LYS A 132 9.94 -0.51 -1.91
N VAL A 133 8.73 -0.27 -1.42
CA VAL A 133 7.53 -1.00 -1.85
C VAL A 133 7.18 -0.68 -3.30
N ILE A 134 7.20 0.60 -3.67
CA ILE A 134 6.91 1.04 -5.04
C ILE A 134 7.87 0.42 -6.04
N ALA A 135 9.17 0.33 -5.70
CA ALA A 135 10.17 -0.31 -6.57
C ALA A 135 9.81 -1.76 -6.88
N GLN A 136 9.32 -2.52 -5.89
CA GLN A 136 8.87 -3.90 -6.09
C GLN A 136 7.61 -3.97 -6.95
N ILE A 137 6.65 -3.06 -6.74
CA ILE A 137 5.41 -3.04 -7.52
C ILE A 137 5.69 -2.64 -8.98
N ILE A 138 6.62 -1.73 -9.22
CA ILE A 138 7.09 -1.40 -10.57
C ILE A 138 7.66 -2.64 -11.27
N LEU A 139 8.47 -3.43 -10.57
CA LEU A 139 9.01 -4.67 -11.11
C LEU A 139 7.88 -5.66 -11.49
N LEU A 140 6.89 -5.83 -10.61
CA LEU A 140 5.74 -6.69 -10.88
C LEU A 140 4.94 -6.20 -12.11
N ASP A 141 4.76 -4.90 -12.24
CA ASP A 141 4.08 -4.29 -13.41
C ASP A 141 4.89 -4.46 -14.70
N ASP A 142 6.20 -4.24 -14.67
CA ASP A 142 7.08 -4.44 -15.83
C ASP A 142 7.06 -5.91 -16.29
N LYS A 143 7.09 -6.84 -15.35
CA LYS A 143 6.96 -8.27 -15.65
C LYS A 143 5.59 -8.63 -16.23
N ALA A 144 4.54 -8.01 -15.74
CA ALA A 144 3.17 -8.20 -16.25
C ALA A 144 3.03 -7.67 -17.69
N LYS A 145 3.68 -6.57 -18.04
CA LYS A 145 3.73 -6.06 -19.41
C LYS A 145 4.44 -7.00 -20.36
N GLN A 146 5.49 -7.70 -19.89
CA GLN A 146 6.22 -8.72 -20.66
C GLN A 146 5.41 -10.01 -20.82
N MET A 147 4.58 -10.34 -19.85
CA MET A 147 3.83 -11.61 -19.76
C MET A 147 2.36 -11.36 -19.45
N PRO A 148 1.62 -10.57 -20.26
CA PRO A 148 0.27 -10.10 -19.87
C PRO A 148 -0.73 -11.25 -19.69
N THR A 149 -0.57 -12.36 -20.40
CA THR A 149 -1.44 -13.54 -20.33
C THR A 149 -0.70 -14.83 -20.04
N GLU A 150 0.59 -14.77 -19.79
CA GLU A 150 1.43 -15.93 -19.47
C GLU A 150 1.40 -16.19 -17.95
N TYR A 151 0.24 -16.48 -17.42
CA TYR A 151 -0.03 -16.61 -15.98
C TYR A 151 0.85 -17.65 -15.30
N ASP A 152 0.97 -18.84 -15.89
CA ASP A 152 1.78 -19.93 -15.37
C ASP A 152 3.26 -19.57 -15.31
N LYS A 153 3.77 -18.92 -16.34
CA LYS A 153 5.17 -18.48 -16.41
C LYS A 153 5.46 -17.41 -15.34
N TYR A 154 4.58 -16.42 -15.20
CA TYR A 154 4.68 -15.40 -14.18
C TYR A 154 4.68 -16.02 -12.78
N ASP A 155 3.74 -16.93 -12.52
CA ASP A 155 3.59 -17.60 -11.24
C ASP A 155 4.81 -18.45 -10.87
N ARG A 156 5.41 -19.14 -11.83
CA ARG A 156 6.63 -19.95 -11.61
C ARG A 156 7.88 -19.12 -11.31
N HIS A 157 7.96 -17.90 -11.83
CA HIS A 157 9.18 -17.09 -11.71
C HIS A 157 9.13 -16.02 -10.61
N ILE A 158 7.96 -15.64 -10.12
CA ILE A 158 7.81 -14.55 -9.15
C ILE A 158 8.66 -14.78 -7.88
N GLY A 159 8.83 -16.01 -7.43
CA GLY A 159 9.64 -16.33 -6.26
C GLY A 159 11.10 -15.93 -6.38
N SER A 160 11.62 -15.75 -7.61
CA SER A 160 13.00 -15.34 -7.89
C SER A 160 13.18 -13.81 -8.01
N TRP A 161 12.11 -13.02 -7.93
CA TRP A 161 12.18 -11.57 -8.14
C TRP A 161 12.43 -10.75 -6.88
N GLY A 162 12.54 -11.40 -5.72
CA GLY A 162 12.88 -10.71 -4.48
C GLY A 162 11.77 -9.84 -3.91
N ILE A 163 10.51 -10.25 -4.08
CA ILE A 163 9.37 -9.54 -3.47
C ILE A 163 9.34 -9.91 -1.98
N VAL A 164 9.58 -8.93 -1.12
CA VAL A 164 9.71 -9.10 0.33
C VAL A 164 8.87 -8.08 1.08
N GLY A 165 8.52 -8.38 2.34
CA GLY A 165 7.85 -7.44 3.24
C GLY A 165 8.84 -6.42 3.83
N LEU A 166 8.33 -5.38 4.49
CA LEU A 166 9.19 -4.32 5.07
C LEU A 166 10.14 -4.84 6.15
N GLU A 167 9.74 -5.81 6.92
CA GLU A 167 10.56 -6.43 7.97
C GLU A 167 11.86 -7.04 7.45
N ASP A 168 11.88 -7.42 6.17
CA ASP A 168 13.06 -8.01 5.52
C ASP A 168 14.07 -6.96 5.05
N TYR A 169 13.74 -5.67 5.22
CA TYR A 169 14.65 -4.55 4.93
C TYR A 169 15.42 -4.04 6.16
N GLN A 170 15.17 -4.62 7.32
CA GLN A 170 15.81 -4.22 8.59
C GLN A 170 17.19 -4.83 8.78
#